data_94c3c4c08f14420e04377b84d021c6a7
#
_entry.id   94c3c4c08f14420e04377b84d021c6a7
#
_cell.length_a   1.000
_cell.length_b   1.000
_cell.length_c   1.000
_cell.angle_alpha   90.00
_cell.angle_beta   90.00
_cell.angle_gamma   90.00
#
_symmetry.space_group_name_H-M   'P 1'
#
loop_
_entity.id
_entity.type
_entity.pdbx_description
1 polymer ?
#
loop_
_entity_poly.entity_id
_entity_poly.type
_entity_poly.pdbx_seq_one_letter_code
_entity_poly.pdbx_strand_id
1 'polypeptide(L)'
;MTIPLIAEVDRLEKLSKVLVDKIWLIYFNNSSVPFITSDSPVVMYNFIRNSVSYADNGVGRDDTFIYYPLSSKILIKIVPRNFWGGNMKNLNNTLGFLSKADTSFINLVNDVQVRHAEKQVFVHPDFRDYLKTISST
;
A
#
# COMPACT_ATOMS: atom_id res chain seq x y z
N MET A 1 -0.94 -26.55 15.37
CA MET A 1 -0.95 -25.85 16.66
C MET A 1 -2.01 -24.78 16.65
N THR A 2 -2.98 -24.91 17.52
CA THR A 2 -4.07 -23.91 17.63
C THR A 2 -3.62 -22.78 18.55
N ILE A 3 -3.60 -21.56 18.05
CA ILE A 3 -3.35 -20.37 18.88
C ILE A 3 -4.64 -20.11 19.69
N PRO A 4 -4.55 -19.94 21.02
CA PRO A 4 -5.72 -19.62 21.81
C PRO A 4 -6.42 -18.36 21.33
N LEU A 5 -7.74 -18.34 21.29
CA LEU A 5 -8.54 -17.21 20.82
C LEU A 5 -8.18 -15.90 21.53
N ILE A 6 -7.93 -15.97 22.84
CA ILE A 6 -7.55 -14.80 23.65
C ILE A 6 -6.23 -14.19 23.14
N ALA A 7 -5.24 -15.02 22.77
CA ALA A 7 -3.96 -14.55 22.26
C ALA A 7 -4.12 -13.88 20.87
N GLU A 8 -5.04 -14.41 20.04
CA GLU A 8 -5.34 -13.80 18.74
C GLU A 8 -6.01 -12.44 18.87
N VAL A 9 -6.99 -12.33 19.80
CA VAL A 9 -7.68 -11.07 20.06
C VAL A 9 -6.71 -10.01 20.58
N ASP A 10 -5.82 -10.37 21.51
CA ASP A 10 -4.80 -9.46 22.05
C ASP A 10 -3.85 -8.99 20.95
N ARG A 11 -3.43 -9.88 20.06
CA ARG A 11 -2.57 -9.54 18.92
C ARG A 11 -3.26 -8.59 17.94
N LEU A 12 -4.53 -8.84 17.63
CA LEU A 12 -5.32 -7.96 16.76
C LEU A 12 -5.52 -6.58 17.39
N GLU A 13 -5.76 -6.53 18.69
CA GLU A 13 -5.91 -5.26 19.41
C GLU A 13 -4.63 -4.43 19.36
N LYS A 14 -3.47 -5.04 19.59
CA LYS A 14 -2.18 -4.37 19.50
C LYS A 14 -1.91 -3.86 18.09
N LEU A 15 -2.19 -4.68 17.08
CA LEU A 15 -2.02 -4.31 15.66
C LEU A 15 -2.94 -3.14 15.32
N SER A 16 -4.18 -3.16 15.76
CA SER A 16 -5.13 -2.07 15.52
C SER A 16 -4.65 -0.75 16.10
N LYS A 17 -4.09 -0.76 17.31
CA LYS A 17 -3.54 0.46 17.94
C LYS A 17 -2.38 1.03 17.14
N VAL A 18 -1.50 0.18 16.65
CA VAL A 18 -0.37 0.61 15.80
C VAL A 18 -0.87 1.24 14.51
N LEU A 19 -1.84 0.63 13.84
CA LEU A 19 -2.40 1.14 12.58
C LEU A 19 -3.17 2.44 12.75
N VAL A 20 -3.93 2.58 13.84
CA VAL A 20 -4.72 3.79 14.12
C VAL A 20 -3.80 5.00 14.35
N ASP A 21 -2.62 4.78 14.94
CA ASP A 21 -1.66 5.86 15.19
C ASP A 21 -0.95 6.35 13.92
N LYS A 22 -1.01 5.60 12.82
CA LYS A 22 -0.40 6.01 11.55
C LYS A 22 -1.29 7.00 10.80
N ILE A 23 -0.72 7.64 9.78
CA ILE A 23 -1.45 8.55 8.90
C ILE A 23 -2.01 7.75 7.74
N TRP A 24 -3.31 7.86 7.52
CA TRP A 24 -4.02 7.19 6.43
C TRP A 24 -4.30 8.20 5.33
N LEU A 25 -3.84 7.88 4.12
CA LEU A 25 -4.07 8.67 2.93
C LEU A 25 -4.95 7.86 1.99
N ILE A 26 -6.05 8.46 1.53
CA ILE A 26 -6.93 7.85 0.54
C ILE A 26 -6.78 8.64 -0.75
N TYR A 27 -6.36 7.97 -1.82
CA TYR A 27 -6.16 8.58 -3.12
C TYR A 27 -7.27 8.17 -4.08
N PHE A 28 -7.84 9.16 -4.76
CA PHE A 28 -8.77 8.96 -5.86
C PHE A 28 -8.03 9.18 -7.17
N ASN A 29 -8.03 8.18 -8.03
CA ASN A 29 -7.26 8.18 -9.27
C ASN A 29 -8.12 8.73 -10.42
N ASN A 30 -7.84 9.95 -10.83
CA ASN A 30 -8.47 10.60 -11.98
C ASN A 30 -7.62 10.50 -13.26
N SER A 31 -6.51 9.76 -13.22
CA SER A 31 -5.66 9.52 -14.39
C SER A 31 -6.21 8.39 -15.27
N SER A 32 -5.61 8.23 -16.46
CA SER A 32 -5.94 7.11 -17.34
C SER A 32 -5.20 5.82 -16.98
N VAL A 33 -4.24 5.87 -16.05
CA VAL A 33 -3.50 4.70 -15.59
C VAL A 33 -4.19 4.12 -14.37
N PRO A 34 -4.64 2.84 -14.41
CA PRO A 34 -5.37 2.25 -13.28
C PRO A 34 -4.45 1.78 -12.19
N PHE A 35 -4.96 1.69 -10.95
CA PHE A 35 -4.37 0.83 -9.96
C PHE A 35 -4.69 -0.63 -10.28
N ILE A 36 -3.72 -1.49 -10.08
CA ILE A 36 -3.92 -2.94 -10.17
C ILE A 36 -3.92 -3.54 -8.77
N THR A 37 -4.47 -4.73 -8.65
CA THR A 37 -4.46 -5.47 -7.40
C THR A 37 -3.92 -6.88 -7.64
N SER A 38 -3.78 -7.67 -6.59
CA SER A 38 -3.25 -9.03 -6.69
C SER A 38 -3.95 -9.94 -5.69
N ASP A 39 -3.57 -11.20 -5.68
CA ASP A 39 -4.02 -12.18 -4.69
C ASP A 39 -3.44 -11.90 -3.28
N SER A 40 -2.50 -10.96 -3.18
CA SER A 40 -1.95 -10.47 -1.92
C SER A 40 -1.93 -8.94 -1.93
N PRO A 41 -3.12 -8.28 -1.85
CA PRO A 41 -3.26 -6.86 -2.18
C PRO A 41 -2.71 -5.87 -1.16
N VAL A 42 -2.59 -6.27 0.09
CA VAL A 42 -2.01 -5.41 1.13
C VAL A 42 -0.50 -5.56 1.10
N VAL A 43 0.20 -4.53 0.63
CA VAL A 43 1.65 -4.56 0.43
C VAL A 43 2.35 -3.66 1.42
N MET A 44 3.30 -4.21 2.16
CA MET A 44 4.26 -3.44 2.94
C MET A 44 5.48 -3.16 2.08
N TYR A 45 5.85 -1.89 1.96
CA TYR A 45 6.94 -1.44 1.11
C TYR A 45 7.92 -0.59 1.90
N ASN A 46 9.18 -1.05 1.95
CA ASN A 46 10.26 -0.27 2.55
C ASN A 46 10.74 0.75 1.53
N PHE A 47 10.46 2.03 1.78
CA PHE A 47 10.78 3.10 0.84
C PHE A 47 12.25 3.52 0.88
N ILE A 48 13.00 3.12 1.92
CA ILE A 48 14.45 3.35 2.00
C ILE A 48 15.20 2.30 1.19
N ARG A 49 14.82 1.03 1.34
CA ARG A 49 15.49 -0.11 0.70
C ARG A 49 14.86 -0.54 -0.62
N ASN A 50 13.76 0.07 -1.00
CA ASN A 50 12.98 -0.32 -2.18
C ASN A 50 12.67 -1.83 -2.18
N SER A 51 12.13 -2.33 -1.07
CA SER A 51 11.91 -3.76 -0.84
C SER A 51 10.48 -4.06 -0.40
N VAL A 52 9.93 -5.16 -0.88
CA VAL A 52 8.65 -5.72 -0.42
C VAL A 52 8.86 -6.96 0.46
N SER A 53 10.09 -7.28 0.82
CA SER A 53 10.44 -8.43 1.65
C SER A 53 9.92 -8.26 3.09
N TYR A 54 9.41 -9.32 3.67
CA TYR A 54 8.99 -9.32 5.08
C TYR A 54 10.14 -9.00 6.04
N ALA A 55 11.37 -9.33 5.67
CA ALA A 55 12.55 -9.04 6.49
C ALA A 55 12.82 -7.54 6.62
N ASP A 56 12.44 -6.75 5.60
CA ASP A 56 12.70 -5.31 5.53
C ASP A 56 11.53 -4.46 5.98
N ASN A 57 10.37 -5.06 6.26
CA ASN A 57 9.13 -4.34 6.48
C ASN A 57 8.43 -4.76 7.78
N GLY A 58 7.61 -3.86 8.30
CA GLY A 58 6.79 -4.12 9.46
C GLY A 58 5.83 -2.99 9.74
N VAL A 59 4.67 -3.34 10.28
CA VAL A 59 3.59 -2.39 10.57
C VAL A 59 4.06 -1.31 11.56
N GLY A 60 4.92 -1.66 12.50
CA GLY A 60 5.45 -0.71 13.49
C GLY A 60 6.69 0.06 13.05
N ARG A 61 7.22 -0.19 11.86
CA ARG A 61 8.47 0.43 11.39
C ARG A 61 8.20 1.81 10.77
N ASP A 62 9.14 2.72 10.96
CA ASP A 62 9.07 4.08 10.41
C ASP A 62 9.55 4.17 8.95
N ASP A 63 10.09 3.09 8.38
CA ASP A 63 10.56 3.02 7.00
C ASP A 63 9.64 2.19 6.09
N THR A 64 8.44 1.84 6.57
CA THR A 64 7.46 1.03 5.84
C THR A 64 6.22 1.85 5.50
N PHE A 65 5.86 1.87 4.21
CA PHE A 65 4.54 2.28 3.74
C PHE A 65 3.66 1.05 3.56
N ILE A 66 2.36 1.21 3.75
CA ILE A 66 1.39 0.16 3.43
C ILE A 66 0.52 0.66 2.28
N TYR A 67 0.44 -0.12 1.21
CA TYR A 67 -0.42 0.17 0.06
C TYR A 67 -1.53 -0.86 -0.04
N TYR A 68 -2.76 -0.40 -0.23
CA TYR A 68 -3.92 -1.25 -0.42
C TYR A 68 -4.82 -0.67 -1.51
N PRO A 69 -4.71 -1.15 -2.75
CA PRO A 69 -5.62 -0.72 -3.82
C PRO A 69 -7.00 -1.39 -3.64
N LEU A 70 -8.01 -0.57 -3.40
CA LEU A 70 -9.39 -1.05 -3.26
C LEU A 70 -10.07 -1.28 -4.61
N SER A 71 -9.67 -0.50 -5.62
CA SER A 71 -10.19 -0.59 -6.98
C SER A 71 -9.19 0.06 -7.93
N SER A 72 -9.50 0.07 -9.23
CA SER A 72 -8.67 0.76 -10.22
C SER A 72 -8.55 2.27 -9.95
N LYS A 73 -9.47 2.82 -9.14
CA LYS A 73 -9.55 4.26 -8.89
C LYS A 73 -9.29 4.67 -7.45
N ILE A 74 -9.17 3.75 -6.52
CA ILE A 74 -9.03 4.07 -5.10
C ILE A 74 -7.87 3.31 -4.49
N LEU A 75 -6.96 4.05 -3.87
CA LEU A 75 -5.82 3.50 -3.13
C LEU A 75 -5.83 4.00 -1.69
N ILE A 76 -5.61 3.09 -0.75
CA ILE A 76 -5.25 3.44 0.63
C ILE A 76 -3.74 3.33 0.77
N LYS A 77 -3.11 4.41 1.25
CA LYS A 77 -1.69 4.43 1.63
C LYS A 77 -1.59 4.77 3.10
N ILE A 78 -0.90 3.95 3.86
CA ILE A 78 -0.68 4.16 5.30
C ILE A 78 0.78 4.51 5.50
N VAL A 79 1.04 5.65 6.14
CA VAL A 79 2.38 6.23 6.30
C VAL A 79 2.73 6.32 7.78
N PRO A 80 3.99 6.04 8.15
CA PRO A 80 4.45 6.29 9.52
C PRO A 80 4.33 7.77 9.87
N ARG A 81 3.83 8.06 11.06
CA ARG A 81 3.65 9.45 11.51
C ARG A 81 4.95 10.23 11.55
N ASN A 82 6.06 9.57 11.77
CA ASN A 82 7.38 10.19 11.86
C ASN A 82 8.09 10.35 10.50
N PHE A 83 7.48 9.89 9.40
CA PHE A 83 8.10 9.92 8.07
C PHE A 83 8.52 11.32 7.63
N TRP A 84 7.65 12.31 7.88
CA TRP A 84 7.87 13.69 7.45
C TRP A 84 8.56 14.55 8.52
N GLY A 85 9.02 13.95 9.62
CA GLY A 85 9.57 14.70 10.74
C GLY A 85 8.51 15.45 11.54
N GLY A 86 8.93 16.47 12.28
CA GLY A 86 8.06 17.18 13.22
C GLY A 86 6.84 17.89 12.61
N ASN A 87 6.93 18.29 11.34
CA ASN A 87 5.90 19.10 10.70
C ASN A 87 4.62 18.33 10.38
N MET A 88 4.66 16.99 10.32
CA MET A 88 3.51 16.17 9.96
C MET A 88 2.96 15.34 11.11
N LYS A 89 3.51 15.50 12.31
CA LYS A 89 3.04 14.76 13.49
C LYS A 89 1.56 14.99 13.79
N ASN A 90 1.03 16.16 13.44
CA ASN A 90 -0.34 16.54 13.70
C ASN A 90 -1.25 16.35 12.49
N LEU A 91 -0.74 15.78 11.39
CA LEU A 91 -1.55 15.55 10.20
C LEU A 91 -2.51 14.38 10.46
N ASN A 92 -3.78 14.65 10.20
CA ASN A 92 -4.83 13.63 10.26
C ASN A 92 -4.98 12.95 8.90
N ASN A 93 -5.85 11.96 8.84
CA ASN A 93 -6.18 11.25 7.61
C ASN A 93 -6.59 12.24 6.52
N THR A 94 -6.08 12.04 5.31
CA THR A 94 -6.20 13.00 4.23
C THR A 94 -6.69 12.32 2.95
N LEU A 95 -7.51 13.04 2.18
CA LEU A 95 -7.92 12.64 0.83
C LEU A 95 -6.99 13.30 -0.19
N GLY A 96 -6.61 12.55 -1.20
CA GLY A 96 -5.81 13.04 -2.30
C GLY A 96 -6.43 12.68 -3.64
N PHE A 97 -6.16 13.51 -4.66
CA PHE A 97 -6.64 13.28 -6.02
C PHE A 97 -5.42 13.16 -6.94
N LEU A 98 -5.32 12.04 -7.65
CA LEU A 98 -4.23 11.77 -8.57
C LEU A 98 -4.65 12.14 -9.99
N SER A 99 -3.76 12.81 -10.71
CA SER A 99 -3.98 13.24 -12.08
C SER A 99 -2.95 12.59 -13.01
N LYS A 100 -2.97 12.98 -14.29
CA LYS A 100 -1.99 12.54 -15.26
C LYS A 100 -0.54 12.82 -14.80
N ALA A 101 -0.31 13.88 -14.04
CA ALA A 101 1.01 14.23 -13.53
C ALA A 101 1.54 13.23 -12.50
N ASP A 102 0.67 12.41 -11.91
CA ASP A 102 1.01 11.46 -10.85
C ASP A 102 1.27 10.04 -11.37
N THR A 103 1.44 9.88 -12.68
CA THR A 103 1.61 8.56 -13.32
C THR A 103 2.80 7.79 -12.74
N SER A 104 3.90 8.47 -12.42
CA SER A 104 5.07 7.83 -11.82
C SER A 104 4.75 7.19 -10.46
N PHE A 105 3.95 7.87 -9.65
CA PHE A 105 3.50 7.32 -8.36
C PHE A 105 2.60 6.10 -8.56
N ILE A 106 1.65 6.18 -9.50
CA ILE A 106 0.74 5.06 -9.80
C ILE A 106 1.54 3.86 -10.29
N ASN A 107 2.51 4.07 -11.16
CA ASN A 107 3.38 3.00 -11.67
C ASN A 107 4.20 2.36 -10.54
N LEU A 108 4.71 3.16 -9.60
CA LEU A 108 5.41 2.62 -8.43
C LEU A 108 4.51 1.72 -7.60
N VAL A 109 3.31 2.17 -7.29
CA VAL A 109 2.33 1.39 -6.52
C VAL A 109 2.01 0.08 -7.23
N ASN A 110 1.80 0.13 -8.54
CA ASN A 110 1.51 -1.06 -9.33
C ASN A 110 2.71 -2.01 -9.40
N ASP A 111 3.93 -1.48 -9.51
CA ASP A 111 5.14 -2.28 -9.49
C ASP A 111 5.28 -3.06 -8.18
N VAL A 112 5.06 -2.42 -7.03
CA VAL A 112 5.14 -3.11 -5.75
C VAL A 112 4.04 -4.16 -5.59
N GLN A 113 2.86 -3.95 -6.19
CA GLN A 113 1.80 -4.97 -6.23
C GLN A 113 2.26 -6.22 -6.97
N VAL A 114 2.86 -6.04 -8.15
CA VAL A 114 3.36 -7.15 -8.96
C VAL A 114 4.47 -7.89 -8.21
N ARG A 115 5.40 -7.17 -7.61
CA ARG A 115 6.52 -7.75 -6.87
C ARG A 115 6.06 -8.55 -5.64
N HIS A 116 4.95 -8.16 -5.03
CA HIS A 116 4.41 -8.81 -3.84
C HIS A 116 3.42 -9.93 -4.17
N ALA A 117 2.85 -9.96 -5.36
CA ALA A 117 1.87 -10.96 -5.77
C ALA A 117 2.45 -12.37 -5.68
N GLU A 118 1.68 -13.30 -5.13
CA GLU A 118 2.10 -14.70 -5.02
C GLU A 118 1.87 -15.47 -6.32
N LYS A 119 0.68 -15.32 -6.93
CA LYS A 119 0.27 -16.09 -8.12
C LYS A 119 -0.38 -15.25 -9.19
N GLN A 120 -1.21 -14.26 -8.82
CA GLN A 120 -2.06 -13.58 -9.77
C GLN A 120 -2.11 -12.08 -9.52
N VAL A 121 -2.15 -11.33 -10.61
CA VAL A 121 -2.37 -9.88 -10.63
C VAL A 121 -3.69 -9.63 -11.36
N PHE A 122 -4.50 -8.73 -10.83
CA PHE A 122 -5.81 -8.39 -11.39
C PHE A 122 -5.81 -6.95 -11.88
N VAL A 123 -6.32 -6.76 -13.09
CA VAL A 123 -6.49 -5.44 -13.68
C VAL A 123 -7.87 -5.37 -14.31
N HIS A 124 -8.47 -4.17 -14.31
CA HIS A 124 -9.73 -3.96 -15.00
C HIS A 124 -9.58 -4.35 -16.48
N PRO A 125 -10.57 -5.06 -17.08
CA PRO A 125 -10.45 -5.56 -18.45
C PRO A 125 -10.06 -4.52 -19.50
N ASP A 126 -10.46 -3.25 -19.32
CA ASP A 126 -10.14 -2.15 -20.24
C ASP A 126 -8.66 -1.77 -20.24
N PHE A 127 -7.88 -2.30 -19.27
CA PHE A 127 -6.48 -1.96 -19.08
C PHE A 127 -5.53 -3.15 -19.22
N ARG A 128 -5.94 -4.18 -19.94
CA ARG A 128 -5.13 -5.40 -20.10
C ARG A 128 -3.74 -5.14 -20.66
N ASP A 129 -3.64 -4.22 -21.60
CA ASP A 129 -2.36 -3.91 -22.24
C ASP A 129 -1.39 -3.20 -21.30
N TYR A 130 -1.90 -2.54 -20.27
CA TYR A 130 -1.09 -1.90 -19.26
C TYR A 130 -0.22 -2.90 -18.48
N LEU A 131 -0.74 -4.09 -18.17
CA LEU A 131 0.04 -5.12 -17.48
C LEU A 131 1.27 -5.56 -18.26
N LYS A 132 1.21 -5.56 -19.58
CA LYS A 132 2.34 -5.93 -20.42
C LYS A 132 3.49 -4.95 -20.30
N THR A 133 3.22 -3.67 -20.03
CA THR A 133 4.26 -2.67 -19.85
C THR A 133 4.99 -2.81 -18.53
N ILE A 134 4.33 -3.33 -17.49
CA ILE A 134 4.93 -3.56 -16.17
C ILE A 134 5.72 -4.87 -16.15
N SER A 135 5.16 -5.94 -16.70
CA SER A 135 5.74 -7.27 -16.63
C SER A 135 6.92 -7.49 -17.57
N SER A 136 7.20 -6.58 -18.48
CA SER A 136 8.32 -6.67 -19.42
C SER A 136 9.63 -6.09 -18.89
N THR A 137 9.63 -5.63 -17.65
CA THR A 137 10.84 -5.07 -17.00
C THR A 137 11.56 -6.08 -16.14
#